data_ce025234cc71cfdea0015a0f9da0b566
#
_entry.id   ce025234cc71cfdea0015a0f9da0b566
#
_cell.length_a   1.000
_cell.length_b   1.000
_cell.length_c   1.000
_cell.angle_alpha   90.00
_cell.angle_beta   90.00
_cell.angle_gamma   90.00
#
_symmetry.space_group_name_H-M   'P 1'
#
loop_
_entity.id
_entity.type
_entity.pdbx_description
1 polymer ?
#
loop_
_entity_poly.entity_id
_entity_poly.type
_entity_poly.pdbx_seq_one_letter_code
_entity_poly.pdbx_strand_id
1 'polypeptide(L)'
;MLKELSRLFSLSLALIFVFSCVPKRVEIPVYEGIDVRDVLSAKNNISAIDTTFSIVFEKNDSEMRGEGVLNISRNGDLSLRVYSFGFLALAVTSEKGMIKSNPRIDRNKGKLLTQGLRDCLFWWDIQNFDVDEKDGTYLLKNFSREIWLDKKTILPIKQRVSLDDGRELHISYEDMEKMGDVWYPSKIRIELSQYSVTLRIREILFTGAV
;
A
#
# COMPACT_ATOMS: atom_id res chain seq x y z
N MET A 1 58.03 15.01 -3.17
CA MET A 1 57.07 15.22 -4.26
C MET A 1 56.11 14.02 -4.48
N LEU A 2 56.62 12.80 -4.67
CA LEU A 2 55.70 11.66 -4.93
C LEU A 2 54.69 11.34 -3.82
N LYS A 3 55.06 11.50 -2.54
CA LYS A 3 54.14 11.27 -1.39
C LYS A 3 52.99 12.28 -1.30
N GLU A 4 53.19 13.50 -1.68
CA GLU A 4 52.16 14.53 -1.70
C GLU A 4 51.17 14.33 -2.89
N LEU A 5 51.68 13.91 -4.04
CA LEU A 5 50.84 13.54 -5.20
C LEU A 5 49.91 12.36 -4.88
N SER A 6 50.39 11.34 -4.17
CA SER A 6 49.63 10.17 -3.74
C SER A 6 48.52 10.53 -2.76
N ARG A 7 48.74 11.47 -1.84
CA ARG A 7 47.72 11.95 -0.90
C ARG A 7 46.63 12.75 -1.59
N LEU A 8 47.00 13.63 -2.53
CA LEU A 8 46.04 14.40 -3.34
C LEU A 8 45.18 13.49 -4.22
N PHE A 9 45.76 12.43 -4.79
CA PHE A 9 45.03 11.45 -5.60
C PHE A 9 44.03 10.63 -4.78
N SER A 10 44.44 10.19 -3.56
CA SER A 10 43.55 9.49 -2.62
C SER A 10 42.40 10.36 -2.13
N LEU A 11 42.63 11.66 -1.86
CA LEU A 11 41.59 12.59 -1.44
C LEU A 11 40.59 12.86 -2.56
N SER A 12 41.08 13.02 -3.79
CA SER A 12 40.24 13.21 -4.98
C SER A 12 39.36 12.00 -5.29
N LEU A 13 39.90 10.78 -5.14
CA LEU A 13 39.15 9.55 -5.34
C LEU A 13 38.05 9.36 -4.28
N ALA A 14 38.32 9.73 -3.01
CA ALA A 14 37.33 9.67 -1.94
C ALA A 14 36.15 10.65 -2.15
N LEU A 15 36.39 11.84 -2.72
CA LEU A 15 35.33 12.79 -3.03
C LEU A 15 34.36 12.30 -4.10
N ILE A 16 34.83 11.51 -5.08
CA ILE A 16 33.98 11.01 -6.17
C ILE A 16 32.93 10.03 -5.65
N PHE A 17 33.23 9.23 -4.61
CA PHE A 17 32.30 8.27 -4.02
C PHE A 17 31.19 8.92 -3.18
N VAL A 18 31.37 10.14 -2.69
CA VAL A 18 30.38 10.82 -1.85
C VAL A 18 29.22 11.42 -2.68
N PHE A 19 29.43 11.67 -3.98
CA PHE A 19 28.40 12.25 -4.86
C PHE A 19 27.56 11.22 -5.61
N SER A 20 27.83 9.91 -5.44
CA SER A 20 27.24 8.84 -6.27
C SER A 20 25.85 8.35 -5.84
N CYS A 21 25.32 8.78 -4.69
CA CYS A 21 24.03 8.32 -4.19
C CYS A 21 23.08 9.48 -3.88
N VAL A 22 22.77 10.31 -4.88
CA VAL A 22 21.57 11.13 -4.78
C VAL A 22 20.39 10.24 -5.19
N PRO A 23 19.47 9.90 -4.28
CA PRO A 23 18.29 9.14 -4.66
C PRO A 23 17.55 9.93 -5.73
N LYS A 24 17.33 9.30 -6.89
CA LYS A 24 16.59 9.91 -7.98
C LYS A 24 15.18 10.19 -7.45
N ARG A 25 14.86 11.44 -7.13
CA ARG A 25 13.49 11.84 -6.79
C ARG A 25 12.62 11.51 -7.99
N VAL A 26 11.77 10.53 -7.85
CA VAL A 26 10.75 10.23 -8.86
C VAL A 26 9.69 11.31 -8.71
N GLU A 27 9.53 12.15 -9.74
CA GLU A 27 8.52 13.20 -9.74
C GLU A 27 7.13 12.57 -9.76
N ILE A 28 6.33 12.87 -8.74
CA ILE A 28 4.94 12.42 -8.67
C ILE A 28 4.15 13.17 -9.75
N PRO A 29 3.30 12.48 -10.53
CA PRO A 29 2.54 13.12 -11.60
C PRO A 29 1.58 14.15 -11.05
N VAL A 30 1.39 15.23 -11.79
CA VAL A 30 0.41 16.26 -11.49
C VAL A 30 -0.68 16.19 -12.56
N TYR A 31 -1.94 16.00 -12.13
CA TYR A 31 -3.12 15.86 -12.99
C TYR A 31 -3.95 17.15 -12.97
N GLU A 32 -3.42 18.24 -13.52
CA GLU A 32 -4.19 19.49 -13.60
C GLU A 32 -5.25 19.42 -14.69
N GLY A 33 -6.52 19.66 -14.31
CA GLY A 33 -7.65 19.72 -15.24
C GLY A 33 -8.17 18.37 -15.76
N ILE A 34 -7.69 17.25 -15.22
CA ILE A 34 -8.16 15.90 -15.57
C ILE A 34 -9.26 15.48 -14.58
N ASP A 35 -10.35 14.89 -15.07
CA ASP A 35 -11.39 14.33 -14.21
C ASP A 35 -10.81 13.16 -13.39
N VAL A 36 -11.06 13.20 -12.09
CA VAL A 36 -10.63 12.12 -11.16
C VAL A 36 -11.15 10.75 -11.60
N ARG A 37 -12.34 10.69 -12.22
CA ARG A 37 -12.94 9.45 -12.73
C ARG A 37 -12.11 8.82 -13.83
N ASP A 38 -11.53 9.62 -14.72
CA ASP A 38 -10.71 9.14 -15.82
C ASP A 38 -9.42 8.52 -15.29
N VAL A 39 -8.77 9.16 -14.31
CA VAL A 39 -7.55 8.65 -13.67
C VAL A 39 -7.79 7.33 -12.93
N LEU A 40 -8.93 7.20 -12.25
CA LEU A 40 -9.30 5.95 -11.58
C LEU A 40 -9.66 4.85 -12.57
N SER A 41 -10.41 5.20 -13.65
CA SER A 41 -10.83 4.23 -14.66
C SER A 41 -9.66 3.62 -15.42
N ALA A 42 -8.58 4.36 -15.63
CA ALA A 42 -7.35 3.85 -16.25
C ALA A 42 -6.72 2.67 -15.47
N LYS A 43 -7.00 2.56 -14.17
CA LYS A 43 -6.54 1.45 -13.33
C LYS A 43 -7.47 0.22 -13.34
N ASN A 44 -8.60 0.29 -14.04
CA ASN A 44 -9.59 -0.79 -14.08
C ASN A 44 -9.09 -2.07 -14.78
N ASN A 45 -8.04 -1.98 -15.57
CA ASN A 45 -7.39 -3.13 -16.21
C ASN A 45 -6.60 -3.98 -15.22
N ILE A 46 -6.22 -3.44 -14.04
CA ILE A 46 -5.50 -4.20 -13.03
C ILE A 46 -6.46 -5.21 -12.40
N SER A 47 -6.19 -6.48 -12.63
CA SER A 47 -7.01 -7.61 -12.18
C SER A 47 -6.47 -8.30 -10.94
N ALA A 48 -5.15 -8.27 -10.74
CA ALA A 48 -4.50 -8.87 -9.58
C ALA A 48 -3.24 -8.08 -9.17
N ILE A 49 -2.84 -8.25 -7.91
CA ILE A 49 -1.64 -7.67 -7.33
C ILE A 49 -0.88 -8.80 -6.60
N ASP A 50 0.40 -8.95 -6.96
CA ASP A 50 1.36 -9.76 -6.22
C ASP A 50 2.31 -8.83 -5.48
N THR A 51 2.52 -9.07 -4.19
CA THR A 51 3.39 -8.18 -3.41
C THR A 51 4.11 -8.91 -2.28
N THR A 52 5.33 -8.47 -2.01
CA THR A 52 6.08 -8.79 -0.80
C THR A 52 6.21 -7.54 0.07
N PHE A 53 6.13 -7.71 1.38
CA PHE A 53 6.14 -6.58 2.31
C PHE A 53 6.65 -7.00 3.70
N SER A 54 7.14 -6.05 4.47
CA SER A 54 7.24 -6.20 5.92
C SER A 54 5.90 -5.82 6.56
N ILE A 55 5.52 -6.55 7.61
CA ILE A 55 4.26 -6.35 8.33
C ILE A 55 4.51 -6.18 9.81
N VAL A 56 3.83 -5.20 10.39
CA VAL A 56 3.71 -5.02 11.83
C VAL A 56 2.22 -5.13 12.16
N PHE A 57 1.89 -6.12 12.97
CA PHE A 57 0.54 -6.31 13.49
C PHE A 57 0.51 -5.94 14.96
N GLU A 58 -0.36 -5.03 15.34
CA GLU A 58 -0.52 -4.55 16.71
C GLU A 58 -1.92 -4.89 17.23
N LYS A 59 -1.98 -5.30 18.49
CA LYS A 59 -3.23 -5.47 19.23
C LYS A 59 -3.01 -5.03 20.67
N ASN A 60 -3.61 -3.93 21.09
CA ASN A 60 -3.31 -3.27 22.37
C ASN A 60 -1.79 -3.03 22.47
N ASP A 61 -1.16 -3.57 23.55
CA ASP A 61 0.29 -3.45 23.80
C ASP A 61 1.13 -4.58 23.18
N SER A 62 0.50 -5.48 22.42
CA SER A 62 1.18 -6.62 21.78
C SER A 62 1.50 -6.30 20.31
N GLU A 63 2.75 -6.53 19.91
CA GLU A 63 3.23 -6.34 18.56
C GLU A 63 3.80 -7.65 18.00
N MET A 64 3.49 -7.95 16.74
CA MET A 64 4.09 -9.04 15.97
C MET A 64 4.65 -8.47 14.67
N ARG A 65 5.92 -8.75 14.39
CA ARG A 65 6.60 -8.36 13.14
C ARG A 65 6.85 -9.57 12.26
N GLY A 66 6.85 -9.34 10.97
CA GLY A 66 7.14 -10.39 10.00
C GLY A 66 7.32 -9.89 8.59
N GLU A 67 7.50 -10.83 7.69
CA GLU A 67 7.57 -10.65 6.24
C GLU A 67 6.32 -11.30 5.63
N GLY A 68 5.68 -10.62 4.70
CA GLY A 68 4.47 -11.13 4.04
C GLY A 68 4.66 -11.32 2.55
N VAL A 69 3.97 -12.34 2.03
CA VAL A 69 3.75 -12.54 0.59
C VAL A 69 2.25 -12.60 0.38
N LEU A 70 1.75 -11.77 -0.51
CA LEU A 70 0.32 -11.67 -0.83
C LEU A 70 0.12 -11.72 -2.33
N ASN A 71 -0.76 -12.61 -2.74
CA ASN A 71 -1.44 -12.55 -4.03
C ASN A 71 -2.89 -12.19 -3.77
N ILE A 72 -3.40 -11.17 -4.43
CA ILE A 72 -4.78 -10.73 -4.27
C ILE A 72 -5.37 -10.32 -5.60
N SER A 73 -6.58 -10.78 -5.89
CA SER A 73 -7.34 -10.40 -7.07
C SER A 73 -8.39 -9.33 -6.74
N ARG A 74 -8.82 -8.61 -7.76
CA ARG A 74 -9.80 -7.53 -7.64
C ARG A 74 -11.14 -8.01 -7.08
N ASN A 75 -11.54 -9.25 -7.35
CA ASN A 75 -12.77 -9.86 -6.81
C ASN A 75 -12.67 -10.22 -5.31
N GLY A 76 -11.50 -10.04 -4.68
CA GLY A 76 -11.26 -10.30 -3.26
C GLY A 76 -10.75 -11.70 -2.94
N ASP A 77 -10.50 -12.56 -3.93
CA ASP A 77 -9.78 -13.80 -3.69
C ASP A 77 -8.33 -13.46 -3.32
N LEU A 78 -7.82 -14.04 -2.25
CA LEU A 78 -6.46 -13.77 -1.78
C LEU A 78 -5.77 -14.99 -1.19
N SER A 79 -4.44 -14.96 -1.27
CA SER A 79 -3.54 -15.88 -0.56
C SER A 79 -2.45 -15.04 0.14
N LEU A 80 -2.50 -15.00 1.46
CA LEU A 80 -1.53 -14.30 2.31
C LEU A 80 -0.71 -15.31 3.10
N ARG A 81 0.60 -15.17 3.10
CA ARG A 81 1.52 -15.89 4.00
C ARG A 81 2.38 -14.88 4.74
N VAL A 82 2.45 -15.01 6.06
CA VAL A 82 3.30 -14.18 6.91
C VAL A 82 4.31 -15.07 7.60
N TYR A 83 5.57 -14.67 7.52
CA TYR A 83 6.71 -15.35 8.14
C TYR A 83 7.25 -14.48 9.27
N SER A 84 7.56 -15.09 10.39
CA SER A 84 8.24 -14.42 11.51
C SER A 84 9.45 -15.27 11.89
N PHE A 85 10.62 -14.65 11.99
CA PHE A 85 11.91 -15.35 12.22
C PHE A 85 12.17 -16.52 11.24
N GLY A 86 11.70 -16.40 9.98
CA GLY A 86 11.88 -17.44 8.95
C GLY A 86 10.83 -18.57 9.00
N PHE A 87 9.95 -18.60 10.00
CA PHE A 87 8.89 -19.62 10.12
C PHE A 87 7.55 -19.05 9.66
N LEU A 88 6.73 -19.91 9.05
CA LEU A 88 5.36 -19.55 8.67
C LEU A 88 4.53 -19.32 9.95
N ALA A 89 4.25 -18.04 10.23
CA ALA A 89 3.49 -17.61 11.42
C ALA A 89 1.99 -17.55 11.15
N LEU A 90 1.59 -17.25 9.89
CA LEU A 90 0.18 -17.15 9.50
C LEU A 90 0.02 -17.42 8.02
N ALA A 91 -0.97 -18.23 7.67
CA ALA A 91 -1.50 -18.35 6.31
C ALA A 91 -2.99 -17.99 6.32
N VAL A 92 -3.42 -17.16 5.37
CA VAL A 92 -4.83 -16.81 5.18
C VAL A 92 -5.14 -16.95 3.70
N THR A 93 -6.23 -17.63 3.41
CA THR A 93 -6.81 -17.66 2.07
C THR A 93 -8.25 -17.18 2.13
N SER A 94 -8.66 -16.41 1.14
CA SER A 94 -10.05 -16.06 0.91
C SER A 94 -10.41 -16.45 -0.52
N GLU A 95 -11.45 -17.20 -0.67
CA GLU A 95 -11.98 -17.62 -1.97
C GLU A 95 -13.50 -17.51 -1.92
N LYS A 96 -14.09 -16.74 -2.83
CA LYS A 96 -15.54 -16.48 -2.89
C LYS A 96 -16.13 -16.07 -1.53
N GLY A 97 -15.38 -15.26 -0.76
CA GLY A 97 -15.79 -14.79 0.57
C GLY A 97 -15.59 -15.80 1.72
N MET A 98 -15.14 -17.03 1.44
CA MET A 98 -14.80 -18.00 2.47
C MET A 98 -13.36 -17.80 2.94
N ILE A 99 -13.19 -17.47 4.22
CA ILE A 99 -11.87 -17.23 4.82
C ILE A 99 -11.42 -18.51 5.54
N LYS A 100 -10.22 -18.99 5.19
CA LYS A 100 -9.50 -20.05 5.89
C LYS A 100 -8.18 -19.51 6.42
N SER A 101 -7.77 -19.90 7.61
CA SER A 101 -6.50 -19.47 8.19
C SER A 101 -5.84 -20.56 9.01
N ASN A 102 -4.50 -20.53 9.03
CA ASN A 102 -3.67 -21.36 9.90
C ASN A 102 -2.54 -20.49 10.47
N PRO A 103 -2.46 -20.28 11.82
CA PRO A 103 -3.44 -20.69 12.81
C PRO A 103 -4.80 -19.97 12.62
N ARG A 104 -5.84 -20.50 13.29
CA ARG A 104 -7.17 -19.88 13.27
C ARG A 104 -7.11 -18.48 13.86
N ILE A 105 -7.68 -17.51 13.17
CA ILE A 105 -7.75 -16.11 13.59
C ILE A 105 -9.19 -15.73 13.98
N ASP A 106 -9.31 -14.69 14.81
CA ASP A 106 -10.60 -14.12 15.13
C ASP A 106 -11.21 -13.35 13.94
N ARG A 107 -12.51 -13.05 14.02
CA ARG A 107 -13.27 -12.39 12.96
C ARG A 107 -12.70 -11.03 12.59
N ASN A 108 -12.21 -10.24 13.58
CA ASN A 108 -11.70 -8.90 13.35
C ASN A 108 -10.39 -8.94 12.58
N LYS A 109 -9.47 -9.80 13.03
CA LYS A 109 -8.21 -10.05 12.32
C LYS A 109 -8.48 -10.59 10.90
N GLY A 110 -9.48 -11.47 10.75
CA GLY A 110 -9.91 -11.96 9.45
C GLY A 110 -10.35 -10.81 8.53
N LYS A 111 -11.29 -9.96 8.94
CA LYS A 111 -11.76 -8.80 8.16
C LYS A 111 -10.63 -7.84 7.81
N LEU A 112 -9.76 -7.54 8.76
CA LEU A 112 -8.62 -6.63 8.56
C LEU A 112 -7.64 -7.17 7.51
N LEU A 113 -7.33 -8.48 7.55
CA LEU A 113 -6.40 -9.15 6.63
C LEU A 113 -7.03 -9.55 5.29
N THR A 114 -8.34 -9.50 5.12
CA THR A 114 -8.99 -9.78 3.84
C THR A 114 -9.57 -8.51 3.22
N GLN A 115 -10.66 -7.99 3.78
CA GLN A 115 -11.30 -6.79 3.26
C GLN A 115 -10.39 -5.56 3.35
N GLY A 116 -9.67 -5.38 4.48
CA GLY A 116 -8.73 -4.26 4.64
C GLY A 116 -7.61 -4.29 3.61
N LEU A 117 -7.00 -5.46 3.36
CA LEU A 117 -5.95 -5.61 2.34
C LEU A 117 -6.50 -5.38 0.93
N ARG A 118 -7.67 -5.95 0.62
CA ARG A 118 -8.33 -5.73 -0.68
C ARG A 118 -8.60 -4.25 -0.91
N ASP A 119 -9.23 -3.59 0.03
CA ASP A 119 -9.66 -2.21 -0.12
C ASP A 119 -8.50 -1.21 -0.09
N CYS A 120 -7.39 -1.52 0.60
CA CYS A 120 -6.22 -0.65 0.58
C CYS A 120 -5.39 -0.78 -0.69
N LEU A 121 -5.24 -1.98 -1.23
CA LEU A 121 -4.45 -2.22 -2.45
C LEU A 121 -5.22 -1.84 -3.72
N PHE A 122 -6.54 -2.09 -3.76
CA PHE A 122 -7.42 -1.64 -4.83
C PHE A 122 -8.20 -0.38 -4.41
N TRP A 123 -7.52 0.62 -3.85
CA TRP A 123 -8.16 1.84 -3.35
C TRP A 123 -8.97 2.58 -4.43
N TRP A 124 -8.56 2.49 -5.70
CA TRP A 124 -9.25 3.11 -6.84
C TRP A 124 -10.51 2.37 -7.27
N ASP A 125 -10.74 1.15 -6.80
CA ASP A 125 -11.92 0.35 -7.14
C ASP A 125 -13.11 0.75 -6.27
N ILE A 126 -13.60 1.96 -6.47
CA ILE A 126 -14.82 2.51 -5.87
C ILE A 126 -15.86 2.72 -6.95
N GLN A 127 -17.08 2.21 -6.72
CA GLN A 127 -18.18 2.26 -7.67
C GLN A 127 -19.28 3.22 -7.19
N ASN A 128 -19.98 3.88 -8.13
CA ASN A 128 -21.15 4.72 -7.85
C ASN A 128 -20.88 5.74 -6.74
N PHE A 129 -19.86 6.58 -6.93
CA PHE A 129 -19.42 7.55 -5.95
C PHE A 129 -19.71 8.99 -6.37
N ASP A 130 -19.97 9.83 -5.38
CA ASP A 130 -19.98 11.28 -5.50
C ASP A 130 -18.56 11.81 -5.29
N VAL A 131 -18.28 12.99 -5.86
CA VAL A 131 -17.00 13.69 -5.72
C VAL A 131 -17.25 15.04 -5.08
N ASP A 132 -16.71 15.24 -3.89
CA ASP A 132 -16.65 16.53 -3.21
C ASP A 132 -15.22 17.06 -3.27
N GLU A 133 -15.08 18.37 -3.50
CA GLU A 133 -13.78 19.04 -3.48
C GLU A 133 -13.70 19.96 -2.27
N LYS A 134 -12.66 19.77 -1.44
CA LYS A 134 -12.43 20.59 -0.26
C LYS A 134 -10.96 20.66 0.10
N ASP A 135 -10.46 21.86 0.40
CA ASP A 135 -9.14 22.10 1.00
C ASP A 135 -7.98 21.38 0.28
N GLY A 136 -7.98 21.40 -1.07
CA GLY A 136 -6.93 20.76 -1.87
C GLY A 136 -7.00 19.24 -1.93
N THR A 137 -8.15 18.65 -1.54
CA THR A 137 -8.42 17.22 -1.63
C THR A 137 -9.70 16.95 -2.42
N TYR A 138 -9.77 15.79 -3.06
CA TYR A 138 -11.03 15.18 -3.50
C TYR A 138 -11.50 14.18 -2.45
N LEU A 139 -12.76 14.25 -2.07
CA LEU A 139 -13.44 13.22 -1.30
C LEU A 139 -14.34 12.43 -2.26
N LEU A 140 -13.99 11.17 -2.48
CA LEU A 140 -14.87 10.22 -3.18
C LEU A 140 -15.70 9.49 -2.14
N LYS A 141 -17.02 9.48 -2.30
CA LYS A 141 -17.94 8.91 -1.32
C LYS A 141 -19.01 8.07 -1.97
N ASN A 142 -19.23 6.88 -1.43
CA ASN A 142 -20.43 6.09 -1.66
C ASN A 142 -21.00 5.58 -0.31
N PHE A 143 -21.97 4.67 -0.35
CA PHE A 143 -22.66 4.16 0.86
C PHE A 143 -21.73 3.42 1.84
N SER A 144 -20.61 2.84 1.38
CA SER A 144 -19.72 2.01 2.20
C SER A 144 -18.28 2.51 2.31
N ARG A 145 -17.88 3.48 1.45
CA ARG A 145 -16.48 3.93 1.38
C ARG A 145 -16.39 5.44 1.22
N GLU A 146 -15.40 6.01 1.88
CA GLU A 146 -14.95 7.39 1.69
C GLU A 146 -13.45 7.35 1.44
N ILE A 147 -12.99 8.00 0.37
CA ILE A 147 -11.58 8.05 -0.02
C ILE A 147 -11.17 9.49 -0.22
N TRP A 148 -10.14 9.93 0.50
CA TRP A 148 -9.53 11.25 0.32
C TRP A 148 -8.31 11.12 -0.56
N LEU A 149 -8.31 11.86 -1.67
CA LEU A 149 -7.20 11.92 -2.61
C LEU A 149 -6.58 13.31 -2.58
N ASP A 150 -5.27 13.39 -2.73
CA ASP A 150 -4.60 14.65 -3.03
C ASP A 150 -5.07 15.19 -4.38
N LYS A 151 -5.49 16.45 -4.43
CA LYS A 151 -6.09 17.04 -5.63
C LYS A 151 -5.12 17.14 -6.81
N LYS A 152 -3.84 17.36 -6.55
CA LYS A 152 -2.84 17.53 -7.60
C LYS A 152 -2.40 16.21 -8.20
N THR A 153 -2.20 15.21 -7.35
CA THR A 153 -1.61 13.93 -7.74
C THR A 153 -2.64 12.82 -7.94
N ILE A 154 -3.88 13.02 -7.46
CA ILE A 154 -4.96 12.00 -7.44
C ILE A 154 -4.48 10.69 -6.78
N LEU A 155 -3.56 10.81 -5.81
CA LEU A 155 -3.09 9.67 -5.02
C LEU A 155 -3.82 9.62 -3.67
N PRO A 156 -4.02 8.43 -3.09
CA PRO A 156 -4.78 8.28 -1.87
C PRO A 156 -3.99 8.82 -0.67
N ILE A 157 -4.70 9.54 0.20
CA ILE A 157 -4.19 10.02 1.49
C ILE A 157 -4.70 9.11 2.60
N LYS A 158 -6.01 8.87 2.60
CA LYS A 158 -6.69 8.00 3.56
C LYS A 158 -8.01 7.50 3.00
N GLN A 159 -8.52 6.43 3.62
CA GLN A 159 -9.89 6.01 3.35
C GLN A 159 -10.56 5.48 4.61
N ARG A 160 -11.87 5.47 4.59
CA ARG A 160 -12.76 4.89 5.58
C ARG A 160 -13.70 3.90 4.89
N VAL A 161 -13.81 2.70 5.44
CA VAL A 161 -14.66 1.65 4.91
C VAL A 161 -15.65 1.22 5.99
N SER A 162 -16.93 1.39 5.75
CA SER A 162 -17.99 0.92 6.64
C SER A 162 -18.18 -0.58 6.47
N LEU A 163 -18.16 -1.31 7.57
CA LEU A 163 -18.39 -2.76 7.60
C LEU A 163 -19.86 -3.06 7.88
N ASP A 164 -20.33 -4.25 7.45
CA ASP A 164 -21.72 -4.71 7.64
C ASP A 164 -22.19 -4.72 9.10
N ASP A 165 -21.25 -4.77 10.06
CA ASP A 165 -21.53 -4.77 11.49
C ASP A 165 -21.48 -3.37 12.13
N GLY A 166 -21.45 -2.30 11.32
CA GLY A 166 -21.46 -0.91 11.75
C GLY A 166 -20.10 -0.37 12.22
N ARG A 167 -19.04 -1.18 12.17
CA ARG A 167 -17.68 -0.71 12.46
C ARG A 167 -17.04 -0.13 11.22
N GLU A 168 -15.94 0.58 11.40
CA GLU A 168 -15.19 1.20 10.33
C GLU A 168 -13.74 0.73 10.30
N LEU A 169 -13.23 0.47 9.11
CA LEU A 169 -11.80 0.38 8.81
C LEU A 169 -11.29 1.77 8.49
N HIS A 170 -10.21 2.17 9.14
CA HIS A 170 -9.46 3.37 8.80
C HIS A 170 -8.16 2.97 8.14
N ILE A 171 -7.88 3.53 6.97
CA ILE A 171 -6.68 3.23 6.19
C ILE A 171 -5.96 4.54 5.89
N SER A 172 -4.67 4.60 6.15
CA SER A 172 -3.80 5.70 5.80
C SER A 172 -2.69 5.25 4.85
N TYR A 173 -2.27 6.16 3.99
CA TYR A 173 -1.33 5.91 2.90
C TYR A 173 -0.17 6.90 2.98
N GLU A 174 1.04 6.38 2.88
CA GLU A 174 2.29 7.14 2.92
C GLU A 174 3.28 6.59 1.90
N ASP A 175 4.35 7.32 1.67
CA ASP A 175 5.51 6.91 0.87
C ASP A 175 5.10 6.40 -0.53
N MET A 176 4.69 7.32 -1.43
CA MET A 176 4.27 6.96 -2.78
C MET A 176 5.45 6.53 -3.64
N GLU A 177 5.32 5.37 -4.28
CA GLU A 177 6.31 4.79 -5.18
C GLU A 177 5.69 4.43 -6.53
N LYS A 178 6.53 4.10 -7.52
CA LYS A 178 6.09 3.79 -8.89
C LYS A 178 6.61 2.43 -9.34
N MET A 179 5.70 1.62 -9.92
CA MET A 179 6.04 0.38 -10.62
C MET A 179 5.43 0.42 -12.02
N GLY A 180 6.28 0.43 -13.06
CA GLY A 180 5.82 0.71 -14.43
C GLY A 180 5.18 2.10 -14.48
N ASP A 181 3.94 2.19 -14.92
CA ASP A 181 3.16 3.44 -14.95
C ASP A 181 2.18 3.58 -13.77
N VAL A 182 2.18 2.63 -12.85
CA VAL A 182 1.27 2.63 -11.69
C VAL A 182 1.95 3.23 -10.46
N TRP A 183 1.36 4.30 -9.93
CA TRP A 183 1.73 4.85 -8.62
C TRP A 183 0.96 4.13 -7.52
N TYR A 184 1.66 3.78 -6.45
CA TYR A 184 1.11 3.07 -5.30
C TYR A 184 1.71 3.56 -3.98
N PRO A 185 0.98 3.48 -2.86
CA PRO A 185 1.54 3.75 -1.53
C PRO A 185 2.41 2.56 -1.10
N SER A 186 3.68 2.80 -0.78
CA SER A 186 4.57 1.74 -0.28
C SER A 186 4.46 1.53 1.23
N LYS A 187 3.85 2.48 1.96
CA LYS A 187 3.50 2.31 3.37
C LYS A 187 2.01 2.51 3.57
N ILE A 188 1.37 1.51 4.16
CA ILE A 188 -0.08 1.47 4.39
C ILE A 188 -0.34 1.06 5.84
N ARG A 189 -1.19 1.81 6.55
CA ARG A 189 -1.68 1.44 7.87
C ARG A 189 -3.18 1.21 7.81
N ILE A 190 -3.63 0.07 8.33
CA ILE A 190 -5.04 -0.35 8.39
C ILE A 190 -5.41 -0.53 9.85
N GLU A 191 -6.50 0.09 10.31
CA GLU A 191 -6.96 0.04 11.68
C GLU A 191 -8.41 -0.43 11.77
N LEU A 192 -8.69 -1.31 12.72
CA LEU A 192 -10.03 -1.79 13.06
C LEU A 192 -10.14 -1.99 14.57
N SER A 193 -10.87 -1.12 15.25
CA SER A 193 -11.02 -1.17 16.70
C SER A 193 -9.65 -1.13 17.41
N GLN A 194 -9.28 -2.21 18.12
CA GLN A 194 -8.00 -2.34 18.85
C GLN A 194 -6.88 -2.98 18.01
N TYR A 195 -7.15 -3.29 16.75
CA TYR A 195 -6.18 -3.92 15.86
C TYR A 195 -5.63 -2.90 14.88
N SER A 196 -4.33 -2.95 14.63
CA SER A 196 -3.75 -2.27 13.47
C SER A 196 -2.77 -3.18 12.74
N VAL A 197 -2.64 -2.93 11.44
CA VAL A 197 -1.64 -3.55 10.58
C VAL A 197 -0.94 -2.45 9.80
N THR A 198 0.38 -2.40 9.92
CA THR A 198 1.22 -1.56 9.09
C THR A 198 1.97 -2.44 8.11
N LEU A 199 1.80 -2.15 6.83
CA LEU A 199 2.51 -2.78 5.72
C LEU A 199 3.55 -1.81 5.18
N ARG A 200 4.74 -2.31 4.86
CA ARG A 200 5.72 -1.61 4.04
C ARG A 200 6.06 -2.51 2.86
N ILE A 201 5.56 -2.13 1.70
CA ILE A 201 5.72 -2.87 0.44
C ILE A 201 7.20 -2.81 0.04
N ARG A 202 7.76 -3.94 -0.37
CA ARG A 202 9.12 -4.09 -0.90
C ARG A 202 9.10 -4.30 -2.40
N GLU A 203 8.22 -5.16 -2.85
CA GLU A 203 8.03 -5.46 -4.26
C GLU A 203 6.54 -5.56 -4.55
N ILE A 204 6.13 -5.09 -5.70
CA ILE A 204 4.73 -5.17 -6.16
C ILE A 204 4.71 -5.39 -7.67
N LEU A 205 3.81 -6.25 -8.11
CA LEU A 205 3.52 -6.50 -9.52
C LEU A 205 2.01 -6.36 -9.74
N PHE A 206 1.64 -5.67 -10.81
CA PHE A 206 0.26 -5.47 -11.23
C PHE A 206 -0.02 -6.30 -12.47
N THR A 207 -0.97 -7.24 -12.37
CA THR A 207 -1.43 -8.03 -13.52
C THR A 207 -2.52 -7.29 -14.26
N GLY A 208 -2.36 -7.13 -15.59
CA GLY A 208 -3.29 -6.40 -16.45
C GLY A 208 -2.99 -4.89 -16.57
N ALA A 209 -1.97 -4.36 -15.88
CA ALA A 209 -1.44 -3.02 -16.17
C ALA A 209 -0.75 -3.02 -17.53
N VAL A 210 -1.11 -2.07 -18.40
CA VAL A 210 -0.53 -1.86 -19.73
C VAL A 210 0.55 -0.80 -19.67
#